data_b68885eae9d11d7d0d32b38ff2707296
#
_entry.id   b68885eae9d11d7d0d32b38ff2707296
#
_cell.length_a   1.000
_cell.length_b   1.000
_cell.length_c   1.000
_cell.angle_alpha   90.00
_cell.angle_beta   90.00
_cell.angle_gamma   90.00
#
_symmetry.space_group_name_H-M   'P 1'
#
loop_
_entity.id
_entity.type
_entity.pdbx_description
1 polymer ?
#
loop_
_entity_poly.entity_id
_entity_poly.type
_entity_poly.pdbx_seq_one_letter_code
_entity_poly.pdbx_strand_id
1 'polypeptide(L)'
;MTATIPGLVGELPTKNEKLIGWISENVELFQPDQVVFVDGSQDEADRLAAELVEKGTLIKLNEEKRPNSYLARSNPSDVARVESRTFICTEHEDGAGPTNNWAPPAAMKEEMTEAFRGSMKGRTMYVVPFLSLIHI
;
A
#
# COMPACT_ATOMS: atom_id res chain seq x y z
N MET A 1 -28.10 -1.75 -1.87
CA MET A 1 -27.41 -0.47 -2.14
C MET A 1 -26.06 -0.83 -2.69
N THR A 2 -25.73 -0.41 -3.90
CA THR A 2 -24.42 -0.68 -4.50
C THR A 2 -23.41 0.16 -3.72
N ALA A 3 -22.52 -0.48 -2.98
CA ALA A 3 -21.46 0.21 -2.24
C ALA A 3 -20.58 0.94 -3.26
N THR A 4 -20.53 2.26 -3.15
CA THR A 4 -19.73 3.12 -4.04
C THR A 4 -18.44 3.47 -3.30
N ILE A 5 -17.30 3.19 -3.89
CA ILE A 5 -15.99 3.58 -3.34
C ILE A 5 -15.73 5.04 -3.71
N PRO A 6 -15.60 5.97 -2.75
CA PRO A 6 -15.30 7.37 -3.06
C PRO A 6 -13.95 7.49 -3.77
N GLY A 7 -13.88 8.34 -4.79
CA GLY A 7 -12.63 8.57 -5.53
C GLY A 7 -12.19 7.43 -6.46
N LEU A 8 -13.04 6.42 -6.69
CA LEU A 8 -12.74 5.33 -7.61
C LEU A 8 -12.55 5.84 -9.04
N VAL A 9 -11.43 5.48 -9.64
CA VAL A 9 -11.09 5.73 -11.05
C VAL A 9 -11.32 4.43 -11.83
N GLY A 10 -12.12 4.51 -12.89
CA GLY A 10 -12.48 3.34 -13.69
C GLY A 10 -13.65 2.54 -13.10
N GLU A 11 -13.74 1.29 -13.53
CA GLU A 11 -14.78 0.37 -13.09
C GLU A 11 -14.35 -0.45 -11.88
N LEU A 12 -15.31 -0.84 -11.05
CA LEU A 12 -15.07 -1.73 -9.92
C LEU A 12 -14.91 -3.19 -10.42
N PRO A 13 -13.71 -3.79 -10.31
CA PRO A 13 -13.46 -5.10 -10.94
C PRO A 13 -13.96 -6.30 -10.13
N THR A 14 -14.69 -6.05 -9.03
CA THR A 14 -15.14 -7.10 -8.12
C THR A 14 -16.58 -6.89 -7.66
N LYS A 15 -17.25 -8.00 -7.33
CA LYS A 15 -18.58 -8.02 -6.71
C LYS A 15 -18.52 -8.52 -5.25
N ASN A 16 -17.32 -8.72 -4.71
CA ASN A 16 -17.14 -9.18 -3.33
C ASN A 16 -17.48 -8.06 -2.35
N GLU A 17 -18.68 -8.12 -1.76
CA GLU A 17 -19.17 -7.08 -0.85
C GLU A 17 -18.30 -6.86 0.38
N LYS A 18 -17.67 -7.92 0.91
CA LYS A 18 -16.75 -7.81 2.06
C LYS A 18 -15.50 -7.03 1.70
N LEU A 19 -14.94 -7.30 0.51
CA LEU A 19 -13.77 -6.58 0.02
C LEU A 19 -14.11 -5.11 -0.26
N ILE A 20 -15.25 -4.86 -0.91
CA ILE A 20 -15.71 -3.50 -1.20
C ILE A 20 -15.93 -2.72 0.09
N GLY A 21 -16.59 -3.30 1.09
CA GLY A 21 -16.80 -2.69 2.40
C GLY A 21 -15.49 -2.34 3.09
N TRP A 22 -14.54 -3.28 3.15
CA TRP A 22 -13.23 -3.06 3.73
C TRP A 22 -12.42 -1.96 3.04
N ILE A 23 -12.45 -1.91 1.68
CA ILE A 23 -11.80 -0.83 0.92
C ILE A 23 -12.47 0.51 1.23
N SER A 24 -13.80 0.57 1.27
CA SER A 24 -14.53 1.81 1.56
C SER A 24 -14.20 2.36 2.94
N GLU A 25 -14.14 1.51 3.97
CA GLU A 25 -13.72 1.89 5.33
C GLU A 25 -12.30 2.47 5.34
N ASN A 26 -11.36 1.86 4.59
CA ASN A 26 -10.00 2.36 4.50
C ASN A 26 -9.92 3.68 3.70
N VAL A 27 -10.72 3.85 2.66
CA VAL A 27 -10.80 5.11 1.91
C VAL A 27 -11.30 6.25 2.80
N GLU A 28 -12.32 6.00 3.62
CA GLU A 28 -12.82 6.99 4.58
C GLU A 28 -11.76 7.36 5.63
N LEU A 29 -10.99 6.38 6.10
CA LEU A 29 -9.93 6.60 7.09
C LEU A 29 -8.74 7.34 6.49
N PHE A 30 -8.22 6.86 5.36
CA PHE A 30 -6.97 7.37 4.77
C PHE A 30 -7.16 8.64 3.95
N GLN A 31 -8.37 8.86 3.41
CA GLN A 31 -8.77 10.03 2.62
C GLN A 31 -7.88 10.26 1.38
N PRO A 32 -7.69 9.25 0.52
CA PRO A 32 -6.97 9.44 -0.74
C PRO A 32 -7.77 10.31 -1.70
N ASP A 33 -7.08 11.02 -2.62
CA ASP A 33 -7.73 11.79 -3.68
C ASP A 33 -8.31 10.87 -4.76
N GLN A 34 -7.65 9.73 -5.00
CA GLN A 34 -8.07 8.73 -5.99
C GLN A 34 -7.86 7.32 -5.46
N VAL A 35 -8.70 6.38 -5.94
CA VAL A 35 -8.58 4.94 -5.70
C VAL A 35 -8.50 4.22 -7.04
N VAL A 36 -7.45 3.44 -7.24
CA VAL A 36 -7.20 2.71 -8.50
C VAL A 36 -7.01 1.22 -8.19
N PHE A 37 -7.79 0.38 -8.88
CA PHE A 37 -7.54 -1.06 -8.87
C PHE A 37 -6.48 -1.38 -9.92
N VAL A 38 -5.41 -2.03 -9.49
CA VAL A 38 -4.32 -2.45 -10.37
C VAL A 38 -4.77 -3.67 -11.16
N ASP A 39 -4.64 -3.63 -12.49
CA ASP A 39 -5.02 -4.71 -13.40
C ASP A 39 -3.83 -5.59 -13.81
N GLY A 40 -2.60 -5.13 -13.56
CA GLY A 40 -1.36 -5.84 -13.88
C GLY A 40 -1.01 -5.86 -15.37
N SER A 41 -1.64 -5.01 -16.19
CA SER A 41 -1.33 -4.89 -17.60
C SER A 41 0.02 -4.20 -17.85
N GLN A 42 0.60 -4.44 -19.04
CA GLN A 42 1.81 -3.75 -19.45
C GLN A 42 1.58 -2.24 -19.63
N ASP A 43 0.41 -1.87 -20.16
CA ASP A 43 0.03 -0.46 -20.34
C ASP A 43 -0.06 0.28 -18.99
N GLU A 44 -0.58 -0.38 -17.95
CA GLU A 44 -0.58 0.16 -16.61
C GLU A 44 0.85 0.33 -16.05
N ALA A 45 1.69 -0.69 -16.19
CA ALA A 45 3.08 -0.64 -15.74
C ALA A 45 3.85 0.49 -16.44
N ASP A 46 3.68 0.66 -17.75
CA ASP A 46 4.33 1.69 -18.54
C ASP A 46 3.84 3.10 -18.14
N ARG A 47 2.54 3.25 -17.91
CA ARG A 47 1.95 4.51 -17.43
C ARG A 47 2.48 4.89 -16.05
N LEU A 48 2.52 3.96 -15.11
CA LEU A 48 3.03 4.21 -13.76
C LEU A 48 4.53 4.52 -13.77
N ALA A 49 5.32 3.84 -14.60
CA ALA A 49 6.73 4.13 -14.76
C ALA A 49 6.96 5.53 -15.35
N ALA A 50 6.18 5.92 -16.36
CA ALA A 50 6.24 7.27 -16.94
C ALA A 50 5.90 8.37 -15.92
N GLU A 51 4.86 8.16 -15.12
CA GLU A 51 4.46 9.07 -14.04
C GLU A 51 5.57 9.23 -12.98
N LEU A 52 6.24 8.13 -12.61
CA LEU A 52 7.35 8.16 -11.65
C LEU A 52 8.59 8.85 -12.23
N VAL A 53 8.82 8.75 -13.54
CA VAL A 53 9.89 9.50 -14.23
C VAL A 53 9.55 10.99 -14.24
N GLU A 54 8.33 11.36 -14.56
CA GLU A 54 7.88 12.77 -14.55
C GLU A 54 8.03 13.40 -13.16
N LYS A 55 7.69 12.66 -12.11
CA LYS A 55 7.86 13.06 -10.71
C LYS A 55 9.31 13.06 -10.22
N GLY A 56 10.25 12.58 -11.03
CA GLY A 56 11.68 12.49 -10.67
C GLY A 56 12.03 11.38 -9.68
N THR A 57 11.11 10.47 -9.38
CA THR A 57 11.34 9.29 -8.53
C THR A 57 12.16 8.25 -9.26
N LEU A 58 11.91 8.08 -10.56
CA LEU A 58 12.66 7.21 -11.44
C LEU A 58 13.43 8.02 -12.49
N ILE A 59 14.58 7.51 -12.90
CA ILE A 59 15.38 8.02 -14.01
C ILE A 59 15.37 6.94 -15.10
N LYS A 60 14.80 7.25 -16.26
CA LYS A 60 14.82 6.33 -17.39
C LYS A 60 16.25 6.18 -17.92
N LEU A 61 16.71 4.95 -18.09
CA LEU A 61 18.04 4.66 -18.61
C LEU A 61 18.06 4.73 -20.15
N ASN A 62 19.27 4.63 -20.74
CA ASN A 62 19.45 4.63 -22.18
C ASN A 62 18.77 3.39 -22.80
N GLU A 63 17.76 3.61 -23.63
CA GLU A 63 16.91 2.58 -24.22
C GLU A 63 17.67 1.63 -25.17
N GLU A 64 18.73 2.09 -25.84
CA GLU A 64 19.53 1.25 -26.71
C GLU A 64 20.39 0.27 -25.94
N LYS A 65 20.91 0.69 -24.78
CA LYS A 65 21.83 -0.11 -23.95
C LYS A 65 21.09 -0.90 -22.86
N ARG A 66 19.99 -0.37 -22.35
CA ARG A 66 19.21 -0.92 -21.24
C ARG A 66 17.72 -0.66 -21.48
N PRO A 67 17.10 -1.35 -22.45
CA PRO A 67 15.69 -1.16 -22.75
C PRO A 67 14.83 -1.46 -21.52
N ASN A 68 13.75 -0.72 -21.36
CA ASN A 68 12.77 -0.86 -20.28
C ASN A 68 13.39 -0.84 -18.86
N SER A 69 14.48 -0.09 -18.68
CA SER A 69 15.18 -0.05 -17.39
C SER A 69 15.17 1.34 -16.78
N TYR A 70 15.03 1.39 -15.45
CA TYR A 70 14.96 2.61 -14.68
C TYR A 70 15.94 2.56 -13.50
N LEU A 71 16.46 3.71 -13.10
CA LEU A 71 17.25 3.88 -11.89
C LEU A 71 16.39 4.56 -10.82
N ALA A 72 16.22 3.90 -9.68
CA ALA A 72 15.64 4.47 -8.48
C ALA A 72 16.75 4.77 -7.46
N ARG A 73 16.70 5.94 -6.83
CA ARG A 73 17.58 6.31 -5.71
C ARG A 73 16.72 6.72 -4.54
N SER A 74 16.78 5.94 -3.46
CA SER A 74 16.19 6.32 -2.18
C SER A 74 17.12 7.23 -1.39
N ASN A 75 16.54 8.00 -0.47
CA ASN A 75 17.31 8.77 0.49
C ASN A 75 18.13 7.80 1.37
N PRO A 76 19.41 8.07 1.67
CA PRO A 76 20.21 7.22 2.56
C PRO A 76 19.63 7.03 3.97
N SER A 77 18.76 7.94 4.42
CA SER A 77 18.01 7.80 5.67
C SER A 77 16.78 6.90 5.59
N ASP A 78 16.37 6.51 4.38
CA ASP A 78 15.22 5.63 4.14
C ASP A 78 15.61 4.16 4.35
N VAL A 79 16.03 3.85 5.57
CA VAL A 79 16.39 2.51 5.99
C VAL A 79 15.37 2.02 6.98
N ALA A 80 14.59 1.02 6.60
CA ALA A 80 13.58 0.38 7.44
C ALA A 80 14.23 -0.52 8.52
N ARG A 81 14.88 0.10 9.52
CA ARG A 81 15.36 -0.58 10.73
C ARG A 81 14.66 0.02 11.93
N VAL A 82 13.46 -0.49 12.20
CA VAL A 82 12.58 0.03 13.26
C VAL A 82 12.22 -1.06 14.26
N GLU A 83 13.20 -1.82 14.72
CA GLU A 83 13.01 -2.90 15.71
C GLU A 83 12.28 -2.39 16.95
N SER A 84 12.60 -1.20 17.43
CA SER A 84 11.94 -0.57 18.58
C SER A 84 10.49 -0.15 18.32
N ARG A 85 10.04 -0.15 17.07
CA ARG A 85 8.69 0.20 16.64
C ARG A 85 7.94 -0.97 16.00
N THR A 86 8.50 -2.17 16.07
CA THR A 86 7.89 -3.39 15.55
C THR A 86 7.35 -4.20 16.74
N PHE A 87 6.07 -4.50 16.71
CA PHE A 87 5.37 -5.18 17.79
C PHE A 87 4.65 -6.42 17.29
N ILE A 88 4.60 -7.45 18.12
CA ILE A 88 3.70 -8.59 17.97
C ILE A 88 2.49 -8.36 18.86
N CYS A 89 1.30 -8.42 18.28
CA CYS A 89 0.06 -8.16 18.98
C CYS A 89 -0.73 -9.46 19.13
N THR A 90 -0.49 -10.16 20.23
CA THR A 90 -1.18 -11.38 20.64
C THR A 90 -2.06 -11.09 21.85
N GLU A 91 -3.00 -11.99 22.14
CA GLU A 91 -3.90 -11.85 23.30
C GLU A 91 -3.13 -11.76 24.62
N HIS A 92 -2.04 -12.52 24.74
CA HIS A 92 -1.14 -12.53 25.89
C HIS A 92 0.29 -12.28 25.46
N GLU A 93 1.10 -11.65 26.32
CA GLU A 93 2.49 -11.28 26.06
C GLU A 93 3.40 -12.48 25.74
N ASP A 94 3.18 -13.61 26.37
CA ASP A 94 3.95 -14.85 26.13
C ASP A 94 3.83 -15.35 24.69
N GLY A 95 2.73 -15.02 23.99
CA GLY A 95 2.55 -15.32 22.57
C GLY A 95 3.45 -14.53 21.63
N ALA A 96 4.06 -13.44 22.08
CA ALA A 96 5.01 -12.66 21.28
C ALA A 96 6.40 -13.30 21.20
N GLY A 97 6.72 -14.21 22.11
CA GLY A 97 8.04 -14.83 22.23
C GLY A 97 9.05 -13.97 22.98
N PRO A 98 10.25 -14.50 23.26
CA PRO A 98 11.18 -13.90 24.21
C PRO A 98 11.95 -12.67 23.70
N THR A 99 11.94 -12.40 22.40
CA THR A 99 12.79 -11.38 21.77
C THR A 99 12.01 -10.29 21.04
N ASN A 100 10.69 -10.40 20.95
CA ASN A 100 9.86 -9.43 20.26
C ASN A 100 9.21 -8.45 21.25
N ASN A 101 9.03 -7.21 20.80
CA ASN A 101 8.21 -6.26 21.56
C ASN A 101 6.75 -6.71 21.45
N TRP A 102 6.03 -6.64 22.55
CA TRP A 102 4.61 -6.93 22.60
C TRP A 102 3.78 -5.67 22.87
N ALA A 103 2.58 -5.63 22.31
CA ALA A 103 1.59 -4.62 22.64
C ALA A 103 0.18 -5.23 22.61
N PRO A 104 -0.74 -4.75 23.47
CA PRO A 104 -2.13 -5.18 23.45
C PRO A 104 -2.76 -4.88 22.07
N PRO A 105 -3.45 -5.85 21.41
CA PRO A 105 -4.04 -5.64 20.08
C PRO A 105 -4.98 -4.44 19.98
N ALA A 106 -5.81 -4.20 21.00
CA ALA A 106 -6.77 -3.11 21.00
C ALA A 106 -6.10 -1.73 21.03
N ALA A 107 -5.11 -1.55 21.91
CA ALA A 107 -4.35 -0.31 22.02
C ALA A 107 -3.55 -0.01 20.74
N MET A 108 -2.88 -1.02 20.19
CA MET A 108 -2.13 -0.87 18.93
C MET A 108 -3.05 -0.57 17.76
N LYS A 109 -4.22 -1.19 17.69
CA LYS A 109 -5.20 -0.89 16.64
C LYS A 109 -5.67 0.57 16.70
N GLU A 110 -5.91 1.10 17.90
CA GLU A 110 -6.29 2.49 18.09
C GLU A 110 -5.17 3.44 17.64
N GLU A 111 -3.94 3.21 18.10
CA GLU A 111 -2.76 3.99 17.72
C GLU A 111 -2.54 3.99 16.19
N MET A 112 -2.61 2.82 15.56
CA MET A 112 -2.47 2.70 14.12
C MET A 112 -3.61 3.38 13.36
N THR A 113 -4.84 3.29 13.85
CA THR A 113 -5.99 3.97 13.23
C THR A 113 -5.79 5.48 13.22
N GLU A 114 -5.34 6.07 14.33
CA GLU A 114 -5.04 7.50 14.38
C GLU A 114 -3.86 7.89 13.47
N ALA A 115 -2.81 7.08 13.42
CA ALA A 115 -1.66 7.31 12.54
C ALA A 115 -2.04 7.28 11.05
N PHE A 116 -3.01 6.45 10.67
CA PHE A 116 -3.49 6.33 9.30
C PHE A 116 -4.54 7.38 8.91
N ARG A 117 -5.16 8.05 9.86
CA ARG A 117 -6.22 9.04 9.59
C ARG A 117 -5.72 10.16 8.68
N GLY A 118 -6.29 10.24 7.47
CA GLY A 118 -5.93 11.25 6.46
C GLY A 118 -4.51 11.13 5.89
N SER A 119 -3.83 9.99 6.10
CA SER A 119 -2.44 9.78 5.68
C SER A 119 -2.22 9.79 4.16
N MET A 120 -3.30 9.59 3.38
CA MET A 120 -3.24 9.55 1.91
C MET A 120 -3.81 10.78 1.23
N LYS A 121 -4.04 11.88 1.95
CA LYS A 121 -4.45 13.15 1.33
C LYS A 121 -3.41 13.60 0.30
N GLY A 122 -3.87 14.00 -0.89
CA GLY A 122 -3.00 14.37 -2.01
C GLY A 122 -2.34 13.18 -2.70
N ARG A 123 -2.80 11.94 -2.43
CA ARG A 123 -2.20 10.71 -2.97
C ARG A 123 -3.23 9.81 -3.63
N THR A 124 -2.75 8.91 -4.48
CA THR A 124 -3.54 7.82 -5.07
C THR A 124 -3.39 6.55 -4.23
N MET A 125 -4.51 5.96 -3.85
CA MET A 125 -4.56 4.65 -3.20
C MET A 125 -4.66 3.57 -4.27
N TYR A 126 -3.66 2.70 -4.35
CA TYR A 126 -3.68 1.56 -5.25
C TYR A 126 -4.16 0.31 -4.52
N VAL A 127 -5.18 -0.34 -5.07
CA VAL A 127 -5.66 -1.64 -4.62
C VAL A 127 -5.01 -2.71 -5.48
N VAL A 128 -4.07 -3.45 -4.89
CA VAL A 128 -3.24 -4.44 -5.58
C VAL A 128 -3.67 -5.86 -5.17
N PRO A 129 -4.37 -6.61 -6.01
CA PRO A 129 -4.63 -8.01 -5.75
C PRO A 129 -3.37 -8.83 -6.04
N PHE A 130 -2.88 -9.57 -5.05
CA PHE A 130 -1.74 -10.46 -5.25
C PHE A 130 -1.87 -11.71 -4.41
N LEU A 131 -1.19 -12.78 -4.83
CA LEU A 131 -1.08 -14.01 -4.09
C LEU A 131 0.38 -14.24 -3.70
N SER A 132 0.66 -14.21 -2.39
CA SER A 132 2.00 -14.47 -1.85
C SER A 132 2.08 -15.90 -1.31
N LEU A 133 2.17 -16.87 -2.22
CA LEU A 133 2.37 -18.28 -1.85
C LEU A 133 3.65 -18.79 -2.48
N ILE A 134 4.41 -19.54 -1.68
CA ILE A 134 5.65 -20.19 -2.13
C ILE A 134 5.35 -21.37 -3.08
N HIS A 135 4.20 -21.99 -2.89
CA HIS A 135 3.75 -23.13 -3.70
C HIS A 135 2.33 -22.88 -4.19
N ILE A 136 2.19 -22.76 -5.46
CA ILE A 136 0.92 -22.70 -6.18
C ILE A 136 0.70 -24.04 -6.87
#